data_e3cd8cc57183b75adda4f43a795181ac
#
_entry.id   e3cd8cc57183b75adda4f43a795181ac
#
_cell.length_a   1.000
_cell.length_b   1.000
_cell.length_c   1.000
_cell.angle_alpha   90.00
_cell.angle_beta   90.00
_cell.angle_gamma   90.00
#
_symmetry.space_group_name_H-M   'P 1'
#
loop_
_entity.id
_entity.type
_entity.pdbx_description
1 polymer ?
#
loop_
_entity_poly.entity_id
_entity_poly.type
_entity_poly.pdbx_seq_one_letter_code
_entity_poly.pdbx_strand_id
1 'polypeptide(L)'
;MAKTILVVDDDPTQRRLIQAVLERDGNAVVHAASGGEAIDRMTRGGGADLILLDMIMPEMSGLECLAELRSAGINEPVIVLTANGGIDMVVKAMQAGAQDFFVKPVGPERLLVGVRNAMQMTRLTAEVGRLTKRVQGRTSFDDIVGDSNPMRMVKALGARAAKSSIPVLITGESGVGKEVIARALHGASDRAGKPFVAVNCGALPANLVESILFGHEKGAFTGAVDKTLGKFREADGGTLFLDEIGELPLDMQVKLLRALQEGEIDPVGGKRPVKIDVRIVSATNRDPAQQVRDGAFREDLFYRLNVFPIEAPSLRDRREDIPALVDHFIARFNAEEGKRIAGCAPETMAMLQSFDWPGNVRQLENAVFRAIVLADAPFLQPHDFPAISGVTVPMPDVVPVATVSTHSDHAPQPDQPIRILDDRGHLRTLEEIERDLIQHAIEVYAGHMSEIARRLGIGRSTLYRKVREQGLEEQLKEAG
;
A
#
# COMPACT_ATOMS: atom_id res chain seq x y z
N MET A 1 17.70 -11.72 8.43
CA MET A 1 17.39 -12.64 9.55
C MET A 1 17.93 -14.02 9.20
N ALA A 2 18.51 -14.75 10.16
CA ALA A 2 18.90 -16.15 9.97
C ALA A 2 17.64 -16.97 9.65
N LYS A 3 17.73 -17.83 8.61
CA LYS A 3 16.64 -18.71 8.21
C LYS A 3 16.74 -20.04 8.93
N THR A 4 15.62 -20.63 9.32
CA THR A 4 15.60 -21.93 10.01
C THR A 4 15.37 -23.04 9.00
N ILE A 5 16.30 -23.99 8.94
CA ILE A 5 16.25 -25.14 8.03
C ILE A 5 16.08 -26.41 8.86
N LEU A 6 15.04 -27.19 8.57
CA LEU A 6 14.83 -28.51 9.16
C LEU A 6 15.54 -29.55 8.32
N VAL A 7 16.48 -30.29 8.94
CA VAL A 7 17.20 -31.40 8.31
C VAL A 7 16.64 -32.73 8.86
N VAL A 8 16.03 -33.51 7.97
CA VAL A 8 15.39 -34.78 8.27
C VAL A 8 16.20 -35.90 7.61
N ASP A 9 16.90 -36.69 8.38
CA ASP A 9 17.77 -37.78 7.93
C ASP A 9 17.98 -38.72 9.11
N ASP A 10 17.98 -40.01 8.97
CA ASP A 10 18.19 -40.95 10.06
C ASP A 10 19.67 -41.09 10.47
N ASP A 11 20.62 -40.79 9.54
CA ASP A 11 22.05 -40.82 9.83
C ASP A 11 22.50 -39.53 10.58
N PRO A 12 22.94 -39.63 11.84
CA PRO A 12 23.40 -38.50 12.62
C PRO A 12 24.68 -37.84 12.03
N THR A 13 25.48 -38.60 11.28
CA THR A 13 26.67 -38.08 10.64
C THR A 13 26.34 -37.18 9.49
N GLN A 14 25.37 -37.59 8.66
CA GLN A 14 24.85 -36.78 7.55
C GLN A 14 24.21 -35.46 8.06
N ARG A 15 23.36 -35.57 9.10
CA ARG A 15 22.77 -34.36 9.71
C ARG A 15 23.81 -33.36 10.15
N ARG A 16 24.90 -33.81 10.84
CA ARG A 16 26.00 -32.92 11.29
C ARG A 16 26.77 -32.29 10.12
N LEU A 17 27.02 -33.04 9.06
CA LEU A 17 27.72 -32.53 7.88
C LEU A 17 26.89 -31.44 7.18
N ILE A 18 25.61 -31.67 6.98
CA ILE A 18 24.67 -30.70 6.39
C ILE A 18 24.58 -29.48 7.29
N GLN A 19 24.44 -29.66 8.61
CA GLN A 19 24.41 -28.55 9.58
C GLN A 19 25.64 -27.67 9.46
N ALA A 20 26.85 -28.25 9.47
CA ALA A 20 28.09 -27.49 9.40
C ALA A 20 28.19 -26.62 8.13
N VAL A 21 27.61 -27.09 7.01
CA VAL A 21 27.57 -26.34 5.75
C VAL A 21 26.56 -25.19 5.82
N LEU A 22 25.35 -25.43 6.35
CA LEU A 22 24.28 -24.44 6.41
C LEU A 22 24.54 -23.34 7.43
N GLU A 23 25.13 -23.68 8.61
CA GLU A 23 25.48 -22.69 9.64
C GLU A 23 26.59 -21.76 9.18
N ARG A 24 27.53 -22.20 8.35
CA ARG A 24 28.54 -21.35 7.73
C ARG A 24 27.94 -20.26 6.82
N ASP A 25 26.78 -20.52 6.24
CA ASP A 25 26.03 -19.57 5.42
C ASP A 25 25.05 -18.72 6.25
N GLY A 26 25.10 -18.81 7.60
CA GLY A 26 24.32 -17.98 8.51
C GLY A 26 22.88 -18.47 8.74
N ASN A 27 22.57 -19.73 8.41
CA ASN A 27 21.24 -20.31 8.67
C ASN A 27 21.22 -21.01 10.03
N ALA A 28 20.05 -21.02 10.70
CA ALA A 28 19.81 -21.85 11.86
C ALA A 28 19.36 -23.23 11.42
N VAL A 29 19.88 -24.31 12.06
CA VAL A 29 19.55 -25.68 11.67
C VAL A 29 18.85 -26.40 12.81
N VAL A 30 17.76 -27.08 12.48
CA VAL A 30 16.99 -27.92 13.38
C VAL A 30 16.98 -29.36 12.81
N HIS A 31 17.02 -30.37 13.65
CA HIS A 31 17.11 -31.76 13.24
C HIS A 31 15.84 -32.55 13.54
N ALA A 32 15.55 -33.53 12.67
CA ALA A 32 14.64 -34.61 12.96
C ALA A 32 15.32 -35.93 12.50
N ALA A 33 15.19 -36.98 13.30
CA ALA A 33 15.79 -38.26 13.03
C ALA A 33 14.84 -39.22 12.26
N SER A 34 13.58 -38.82 12.07
CA SER A 34 12.56 -39.57 11.36
C SER A 34 11.51 -38.66 10.73
N GLY A 35 10.71 -39.20 9.79
CA GLY A 35 9.58 -38.47 9.20
C GLY A 35 8.52 -38.09 10.23
N GLY A 36 8.21 -38.95 11.17
CA GLY A 36 7.26 -38.69 12.26
C GLY A 36 7.69 -37.52 13.15
N GLU A 37 8.99 -37.46 13.52
CA GLU A 37 9.54 -36.34 14.29
C GLU A 37 9.46 -35.01 13.49
N ALA A 38 9.69 -35.05 12.20
CA ALA A 38 9.59 -33.89 11.32
C ALA A 38 8.14 -33.35 11.27
N ILE A 39 7.15 -34.22 11.09
CA ILE A 39 5.72 -33.86 11.07
C ILE A 39 5.28 -33.28 12.41
N ASP A 40 5.61 -33.95 13.50
CA ASP A 40 5.30 -33.49 14.85
C ASP A 40 5.86 -32.09 15.14
N ARG A 41 7.09 -31.85 14.72
CA ARG A 41 7.77 -30.57 14.92
C ARG A 41 7.12 -29.46 14.12
N MET A 42 6.80 -29.70 12.85
CA MET A 42 6.18 -28.72 11.97
C MET A 42 4.73 -28.40 12.39
N THR A 43 4.00 -29.37 12.95
CA THR A 43 2.61 -29.18 13.42
C THR A 43 2.50 -28.52 14.78
N ARG A 44 3.46 -28.70 15.69
CA ARG A 44 3.45 -28.11 17.05
C ARG A 44 4.03 -26.71 17.16
N GLY A 45 4.28 -26.03 16.01
CA GLY A 45 4.73 -24.63 16.01
C GLY A 45 6.24 -24.44 15.97
N GLY A 46 7.03 -25.49 15.74
CA GLY A 46 8.47 -25.42 15.47
C GLY A 46 8.78 -25.13 14.00
N GLY A 47 8.23 -24.02 13.43
CA GLY A 47 8.32 -23.71 12.01
C GLY A 47 9.75 -23.66 11.47
N ALA A 48 9.95 -24.22 10.27
CA ALA A 48 11.17 -24.06 9.49
C ALA A 48 10.86 -23.30 8.20
N ASP A 49 11.82 -22.56 7.66
CA ASP A 49 11.69 -21.84 6.40
C ASP A 49 11.93 -22.78 5.17
N LEU A 50 12.57 -23.94 5.40
CA LEU A 50 12.86 -24.96 4.38
C LEU A 50 13.12 -26.31 5.06
N ILE A 51 12.74 -27.40 4.38
CA ILE A 51 12.95 -28.77 4.85
C ILE A 51 13.90 -29.46 3.88
N LEU A 52 14.99 -30.04 4.40
CA LEU A 52 15.84 -31.00 3.69
C LEU A 52 15.44 -32.40 4.16
N LEU A 53 14.93 -33.24 3.25
CA LEU A 53 14.30 -34.50 3.59
C LEU A 53 15.00 -35.65 2.92
N ASP A 54 15.52 -36.60 3.69
CA ASP A 54 16.02 -37.86 3.14
C ASP A 54 14.86 -38.72 2.63
N MET A 55 15.07 -39.34 1.48
CA MET A 55 14.09 -40.24 0.86
C MET A 55 14.05 -41.63 1.46
N ILE A 56 15.17 -42.08 2.03
CA ILE A 56 15.31 -43.43 2.56
C ILE A 56 15.53 -43.37 4.05
N MET A 57 14.46 -43.57 4.80
CA MET A 57 14.48 -43.56 6.27
C MET A 57 13.72 -44.78 6.80
N PRO A 58 14.10 -45.34 7.98
CA PRO A 58 13.33 -46.39 8.65
C PRO A 58 11.90 -45.89 9.01
N GLU A 59 10.96 -46.82 9.12
CA GLU A 59 9.57 -46.62 9.56
C GLU A 59 8.70 -45.83 8.56
N MET A 60 9.15 -44.66 8.04
CA MET A 60 8.44 -43.83 7.11
C MET A 60 9.40 -43.33 6.02
N SER A 61 9.10 -43.57 4.79
CA SER A 61 9.89 -43.04 3.66
C SER A 61 9.74 -41.55 3.52
N GLY A 62 10.75 -40.85 2.94
CA GLY A 62 10.66 -39.42 2.67
C GLY A 62 9.47 -39.05 1.78
N LEU A 63 9.04 -39.92 0.89
CA LEU A 63 7.87 -39.70 0.03
C LEU A 63 6.56 -39.69 0.86
N GLU A 64 6.40 -40.62 1.78
CA GLU A 64 5.26 -40.68 2.71
C GLU A 64 5.26 -39.46 3.64
N CYS A 65 6.42 -39.13 4.20
CA CYS A 65 6.58 -37.93 5.02
C CYS A 65 6.18 -36.67 4.26
N LEU A 66 6.61 -36.47 3.01
CA LEU A 66 6.25 -35.34 2.19
C LEU A 66 4.74 -35.28 1.93
N ALA A 67 4.10 -36.42 1.64
CA ALA A 67 2.66 -36.49 1.41
C ALA A 67 1.87 -36.10 2.68
N GLU A 68 2.30 -36.58 3.86
CA GLU A 68 1.68 -36.22 5.13
C GLU A 68 1.89 -34.73 5.49
N LEU A 69 3.08 -34.18 5.27
CA LEU A 69 3.32 -32.72 5.43
C LEU A 69 2.35 -31.91 4.58
N ARG A 70 2.17 -32.28 3.31
CA ARG A 70 1.24 -31.58 2.40
C ARG A 70 -0.23 -31.75 2.83
N SER A 71 -0.62 -32.93 3.30
CA SER A 71 -1.98 -33.17 3.83
C SER A 71 -2.27 -32.41 5.11
N ALA A 72 -1.25 -32.16 5.93
CA ALA A 72 -1.32 -31.33 7.14
C ALA A 72 -1.32 -29.81 6.84
N GLY A 73 -1.28 -29.40 5.55
CA GLY A 73 -1.29 -27.99 5.15
C GLY A 73 0.08 -27.30 5.24
N ILE A 74 1.15 -28.06 5.47
CA ILE A 74 2.52 -27.55 5.55
C ILE A 74 3.04 -27.37 4.12
N ASN A 75 3.22 -26.11 3.69
CA ASN A 75 3.56 -25.71 2.32
C ASN A 75 5.01 -25.22 2.15
N GLU A 76 5.80 -25.27 3.20
CA GLU A 76 7.21 -24.88 3.18
C GLU A 76 7.98 -25.66 2.11
N PRO A 77 9.00 -25.03 1.47
CA PRO A 77 9.80 -25.69 0.44
C PRO A 77 10.50 -26.93 0.99
N VAL A 78 10.36 -28.03 0.26
CA VAL A 78 11.03 -29.30 0.57
C VAL A 78 12.02 -29.64 -0.52
N ILE A 79 13.29 -29.83 -0.16
CA ILE A 79 14.32 -30.38 -1.04
C ILE A 79 14.58 -31.80 -0.58
N VAL A 80 14.45 -32.78 -1.49
CA VAL A 80 14.68 -34.18 -1.15
C VAL A 80 16.13 -34.58 -1.40
N LEU A 81 16.66 -35.39 -0.50
CA LEU A 81 18.00 -36.03 -0.61
C LEU A 81 17.83 -37.51 -0.94
N THR A 82 18.51 -38.00 -1.95
CA THR A 82 18.40 -39.42 -2.34
C THR A 82 19.76 -40.05 -2.58
N ALA A 83 19.96 -41.27 -2.10
CA ALA A 83 21.19 -42.06 -2.36
C ALA A 83 21.22 -42.64 -3.77
N ASN A 84 20.07 -42.79 -4.41
CA ASN A 84 19.97 -43.36 -5.75
C ASN A 84 19.17 -42.43 -6.67
N GLY A 85 19.81 -41.92 -7.72
CA GLY A 85 19.22 -40.97 -8.67
C GLY A 85 18.25 -41.61 -9.69
N GLY A 86 17.54 -42.69 -9.30
CA GLY A 86 16.54 -43.30 -10.16
C GLY A 86 15.46 -42.28 -10.58
N ILE A 87 15.30 -42.08 -11.89
CA ILE A 87 14.39 -41.08 -12.48
C ILE A 87 12.96 -41.20 -11.91
N ASP A 88 12.48 -42.44 -11.69
CA ASP A 88 11.13 -42.69 -11.19
C ASP A 88 10.90 -42.15 -9.76
N MET A 89 11.90 -42.21 -8.88
CA MET A 89 11.82 -41.73 -7.50
C MET A 89 11.81 -40.22 -7.47
N VAL A 90 12.64 -39.59 -8.28
CA VAL A 90 12.70 -38.12 -8.42
C VAL A 90 11.38 -37.58 -8.96
N VAL A 91 10.83 -38.20 -10.01
CA VAL A 91 9.54 -37.80 -10.60
C VAL A 91 8.41 -37.89 -9.56
N LYS A 92 8.36 -38.99 -8.78
CA LYS A 92 7.38 -39.14 -7.70
C LYS A 92 7.52 -38.07 -6.61
N ALA A 93 8.74 -37.73 -6.19
CA ALA A 93 8.98 -36.71 -5.20
C ALA A 93 8.55 -35.32 -5.71
N MET A 94 8.85 -35.00 -6.97
CA MET A 94 8.42 -33.73 -7.58
C MET A 94 6.89 -33.66 -7.72
N GLN A 95 6.24 -34.76 -8.10
CA GLN A 95 4.77 -34.85 -8.16
C GLN A 95 4.11 -34.73 -6.77
N ALA A 96 4.78 -35.24 -5.73
CA ALA A 96 4.32 -35.12 -4.35
C ALA A 96 4.54 -33.70 -3.76
N GLY A 97 5.15 -32.79 -4.52
CA GLY A 97 5.34 -31.40 -4.12
C GLY A 97 6.71 -31.07 -3.53
N ALA A 98 7.75 -31.87 -3.82
CA ALA A 98 9.13 -31.45 -3.59
C ALA A 98 9.49 -30.31 -4.56
N GLN A 99 10.30 -29.36 -4.10
CA GLN A 99 10.72 -28.21 -4.89
C GLN A 99 12.00 -28.46 -5.67
N ASP A 100 12.89 -29.29 -5.12
CA ASP A 100 14.15 -29.70 -5.75
C ASP A 100 14.62 -31.06 -5.17
N PHE A 101 15.65 -31.63 -5.76
CA PHE A 101 16.26 -32.88 -5.29
C PHE A 101 17.78 -32.83 -5.43
N PHE A 102 18.48 -33.58 -4.55
CA PHE A 102 19.90 -33.78 -4.62
C PHE A 102 20.22 -35.25 -4.48
N VAL A 103 21.22 -35.71 -5.25
CA VAL A 103 21.78 -37.05 -5.13
C VAL A 103 22.94 -37.01 -4.15
N LYS A 104 22.93 -37.86 -3.13
CA LYS A 104 24.04 -38.01 -2.16
C LYS A 104 25.25 -38.72 -2.84
N PRO A 105 26.51 -38.30 -2.53
CA PRO A 105 26.87 -37.21 -1.62
C PRO A 105 26.69 -35.82 -2.24
N VAL A 106 26.09 -34.88 -1.50
CA VAL A 106 25.85 -33.52 -1.97
C VAL A 106 27.06 -32.64 -1.64
N GLY A 107 27.62 -32.01 -2.65
CA GLY A 107 28.69 -31.04 -2.46
C GLY A 107 28.18 -29.76 -1.75
N PRO A 108 28.99 -29.14 -0.85
CA PRO A 108 28.58 -27.96 -0.07
C PRO A 108 28.03 -26.82 -0.92
N GLU A 109 28.70 -26.50 -2.02
CA GLU A 109 28.28 -25.41 -2.90
C GLU A 109 26.90 -25.67 -3.55
N ARG A 110 26.66 -26.90 -4.01
CA ARG A 110 25.39 -27.30 -4.60
C ARG A 110 24.25 -27.25 -3.61
N LEU A 111 24.50 -27.67 -2.36
CA LEU A 111 23.54 -27.58 -1.27
C LEU A 111 23.14 -26.13 -1.00
N LEU A 112 24.12 -25.24 -0.85
CA LEU A 112 23.88 -23.83 -0.57
C LEU A 112 23.14 -23.12 -1.70
N VAL A 113 23.51 -23.39 -2.96
CA VAL A 113 22.84 -22.81 -4.12
C VAL A 113 21.38 -23.28 -4.20
N GLY A 114 21.12 -24.57 -4.00
CA GLY A 114 19.76 -25.09 -4.04
C GLY A 114 18.88 -24.56 -2.91
N VAL A 115 19.40 -24.48 -1.69
CA VAL A 115 18.70 -23.89 -0.56
C VAL A 115 18.35 -22.42 -0.83
N ARG A 116 19.29 -21.62 -1.33
CA ARG A 116 19.02 -20.22 -1.71
C ARG A 116 17.97 -20.10 -2.80
N ASN A 117 18.08 -20.92 -3.84
CA ASN A 117 17.12 -20.92 -4.96
C ASN A 117 15.71 -21.31 -4.50
N ALA A 118 15.58 -22.34 -3.66
CA ALA A 118 14.30 -22.79 -3.13
C ALA A 118 13.64 -21.69 -2.30
N MET A 119 14.39 -21.03 -1.41
CA MET A 119 13.89 -19.90 -0.61
C MET A 119 13.52 -18.69 -1.46
N GLN A 120 14.34 -18.37 -2.49
CA GLN A 120 14.06 -17.26 -3.41
C GLN A 120 12.81 -17.52 -4.25
N MET A 121 12.63 -18.73 -4.75
CA MET A 121 11.45 -19.13 -5.53
C MET A 121 10.18 -19.03 -4.69
N THR A 122 10.20 -19.50 -3.45
CA THR A 122 9.08 -19.37 -2.51
C THR A 122 8.73 -17.91 -2.27
N ARG A 123 9.73 -17.06 -2.07
CA ARG A 123 9.53 -15.60 -1.90
C ARG A 123 8.92 -14.97 -3.16
N LEU A 124 9.43 -15.29 -4.34
CA LEU A 124 8.91 -14.79 -5.61
C LEU A 124 7.49 -15.28 -5.89
N THR A 125 7.19 -16.55 -5.62
CA THR A 125 5.84 -17.11 -5.79
C THR A 125 4.83 -16.44 -4.83
N ALA A 126 5.22 -16.20 -3.59
CA ALA A 126 4.42 -15.44 -2.63
C ALA A 126 4.20 -13.99 -3.10
N GLU A 127 5.23 -13.35 -3.65
CA GLU A 127 5.15 -11.99 -4.19
C GLU A 127 4.25 -11.91 -5.44
N VAL A 128 4.42 -12.84 -6.39
CA VAL A 128 3.53 -12.97 -7.57
C VAL A 128 2.10 -13.26 -7.13
N GLY A 129 1.88 -14.15 -6.17
CA GLY A 129 0.55 -14.40 -5.60
C GLY A 129 -0.07 -13.15 -4.95
N ARG A 130 0.75 -12.35 -4.26
CA ARG A 130 0.36 -11.07 -3.65
C ARG A 130 0.05 -10.01 -4.71
N LEU A 131 0.88 -9.92 -5.75
CA LEU A 131 0.66 -9.01 -6.88
C LEU A 131 -0.58 -9.39 -7.70
N THR A 132 -0.80 -10.68 -7.95
CA THR A 132 -1.98 -11.20 -8.66
C THR A 132 -3.26 -10.94 -7.84
N LYS A 133 -3.24 -11.15 -6.53
CA LYS A 133 -4.34 -10.80 -5.62
C LYS A 133 -4.60 -9.28 -5.63
N ARG A 134 -3.55 -8.47 -5.67
CA ARG A 134 -3.63 -7.00 -5.75
C ARG A 134 -4.23 -6.53 -7.08
N VAL A 135 -3.84 -7.14 -8.20
CA VAL A 135 -4.42 -6.88 -9.53
C VAL A 135 -5.89 -7.32 -9.60
N GLN A 136 -6.28 -8.37 -8.86
CA GLN A 136 -7.67 -8.83 -8.75
C GLN A 136 -8.47 -8.11 -7.66
N GLY A 137 -7.89 -7.09 -6.99
CA GLY A 137 -8.58 -6.36 -5.90
C GLY A 137 -8.87 -7.18 -4.63
N ARG A 138 -8.29 -8.39 -4.50
CA ARG A 138 -8.50 -9.30 -3.38
C ARG A 138 -7.48 -9.05 -2.28
N THR A 139 -7.71 -8.04 -1.47
CA THR A 139 -6.95 -7.82 -0.22
C THR A 139 -7.56 -8.67 0.88
N SER A 140 -6.77 -9.47 1.59
CA SER A 140 -7.19 -10.24 2.76
C SER A 140 -6.68 -9.61 4.06
N PHE A 141 -7.17 -10.09 5.22
CA PHE A 141 -6.66 -9.63 6.52
C PHE A 141 -5.19 -9.99 6.74
N ASP A 142 -4.69 -11.04 6.09
CA ASP A 142 -3.27 -11.44 6.14
C ASP A 142 -2.36 -10.44 5.41
N ASP A 143 -2.92 -9.68 4.46
CA ASP A 143 -2.17 -8.65 3.73
C ASP A 143 -2.03 -7.34 4.53
N ILE A 144 -2.76 -7.20 5.65
CA ILE A 144 -2.66 -6.03 6.54
C ILE A 144 -1.39 -6.16 7.38
N VAL A 145 -0.48 -5.20 7.20
CA VAL A 145 0.77 -5.14 7.98
C VAL A 145 0.48 -4.75 9.43
N GLY A 146 1.08 -5.50 10.36
CA GLY A 146 0.95 -5.31 11.79
C GLY A 146 0.38 -6.54 12.50
N ASP A 147 0.99 -6.87 13.65
CA ASP A 147 0.71 -8.07 14.44
C ASP A 147 0.56 -7.77 15.94
N SER A 148 0.42 -6.48 16.25
CA SER A 148 0.09 -6.02 17.60
C SER A 148 -1.22 -6.61 18.11
N ASN A 149 -1.38 -6.68 19.43
CA ASN A 149 -2.63 -7.17 20.00
C ASN A 149 -3.88 -6.43 19.50
N PRO A 150 -3.89 -5.07 19.43
CA PRO A 150 -5.03 -4.34 18.86
C PRO A 150 -5.31 -4.73 17.41
N MET A 151 -4.27 -4.86 16.55
CA MET A 151 -4.45 -5.25 15.15
C MET A 151 -4.92 -6.70 15.00
N ARG A 152 -4.44 -7.63 15.81
CA ARG A 152 -4.96 -9.01 15.83
C ARG A 152 -6.45 -9.06 16.18
N MET A 153 -6.91 -8.23 17.12
CA MET A 153 -8.34 -8.12 17.43
C MET A 153 -9.13 -7.59 16.23
N VAL A 154 -8.66 -6.53 15.56
CA VAL A 154 -9.28 -5.98 14.35
C VAL A 154 -9.37 -7.04 13.25
N LYS A 155 -8.27 -7.75 12.98
CA LYS A 155 -8.24 -8.84 11.99
C LYS A 155 -9.23 -9.95 12.33
N ALA A 156 -9.27 -10.40 13.59
CA ALA A 156 -10.19 -11.45 14.03
C ALA A 156 -11.67 -11.04 13.95
N LEU A 157 -12.01 -9.82 14.39
CA LEU A 157 -13.37 -9.27 14.27
C LEU A 157 -13.76 -9.11 12.80
N GLY A 158 -12.88 -8.54 11.99
CA GLY A 158 -13.09 -8.35 10.56
C GLY A 158 -13.32 -9.67 9.82
N ALA A 159 -12.52 -10.70 10.11
CA ALA A 159 -12.69 -12.03 9.50
C ALA A 159 -14.04 -12.69 9.87
N ARG A 160 -14.55 -12.43 11.07
CA ARG A 160 -15.92 -12.86 11.48
C ARG A 160 -16.98 -12.07 10.73
N ALA A 161 -16.88 -10.74 10.69
CA ALA A 161 -17.82 -9.87 9.99
C ALA A 161 -17.86 -10.16 8.48
N ALA A 162 -16.73 -10.55 7.88
CA ALA A 162 -16.64 -10.86 6.44
C ALA A 162 -17.58 -11.98 6.00
N LYS A 163 -17.87 -12.96 6.87
CA LYS A 163 -18.75 -14.12 6.60
C LYS A 163 -20.24 -13.76 6.60
N SER A 164 -20.61 -12.52 6.88
CA SER A 164 -21.98 -12.05 6.93
C SER A 164 -22.17 -10.82 6.03
N SER A 165 -23.37 -10.58 5.55
CA SER A 165 -23.74 -9.38 4.79
C SER A 165 -24.15 -8.18 5.65
N ILE A 166 -24.03 -8.28 6.98
CA ILE A 166 -24.39 -7.18 7.89
C ILE A 166 -23.59 -5.91 7.62
N PRO A 167 -24.15 -4.72 7.86
CA PRO A 167 -23.41 -3.47 7.83
C PRO A 167 -22.27 -3.46 8.85
N VAL A 168 -21.13 -2.89 8.47
CA VAL A 168 -19.95 -2.73 9.32
C VAL A 168 -19.60 -1.26 9.41
N LEU A 169 -19.43 -0.75 10.63
CA LEU A 169 -18.96 0.61 10.90
C LEU A 169 -17.53 0.55 11.42
N ILE A 170 -16.59 1.16 10.69
CA ILE A 170 -15.19 1.26 11.07
C ILE A 170 -14.95 2.65 11.65
N THR A 171 -14.61 2.73 12.93
CA THR A 171 -14.27 3.99 13.60
C THR A 171 -12.76 4.07 13.82
N GLY A 172 -12.22 5.28 13.91
CA GLY A 172 -10.81 5.52 14.21
C GLY A 172 -10.28 6.78 13.55
N GLU A 173 -9.15 7.26 14.02
CA GLU A 173 -8.53 8.51 13.57
C GLU A 173 -8.23 8.52 12.06
N SER A 174 -8.01 9.73 11.51
CA SER A 174 -7.58 9.85 10.11
C SER A 174 -6.22 9.18 9.91
N GLY A 175 -6.07 8.48 8.77
CA GLY A 175 -4.80 7.84 8.40
C GLY A 175 -4.47 6.52 9.09
N VAL A 176 -5.37 5.92 9.90
CA VAL A 176 -5.13 4.62 10.59
C VAL A 176 -5.21 3.42 9.65
N GLY A 177 -5.80 3.58 8.44
CA GLY A 177 -5.97 2.51 7.45
C GLY A 177 -7.38 1.92 7.36
N LYS A 178 -8.44 2.69 7.66
CA LYS A 178 -9.85 2.25 7.60
C LYS A 178 -10.23 1.65 6.23
N GLU A 179 -9.78 2.24 5.13
CA GLU A 179 -10.03 1.71 3.79
C GLU A 179 -9.37 0.34 3.56
N VAL A 180 -8.16 0.12 4.10
CA VAL A 180 -7.46 -1.17 4.00
C VAL A 180 -8.24 -2.26 4.72
N ILE A 181 -8.80 -1.94 5.91
CA ILE A 181 -9.68 -2.86 6.66
C ILE A 181 -10.97 -3.15 5.85
N ALA A 182 -11.58 -2.13 5.23
CA ALA A 182 -12.78 -2.31 4.41
C ALA A 182 -12.51 -3.19 3.16
N ARG A 183 -11.38 -3.02 2.52
CA ARG A 183 -10.94 -3.87 1.39
C ARG A 183 -10.68 -5.31 1.83
N ALA A 184 -10.07 -5.51 3.00
CA ALA A 184 -9.87 -6.85 3.56
C ALA A 184 -11.20 -7.52 3.95
N LEU A 185 -12.16 -6.77 4.49
CA LEU A 185 -13.53 -7.25 4.74
C LEU A 185 -14.21 -7.74 3.46
N HIS A 186 -14.11 -6.96 2.39
CA HIS A 186 -14.65 -7.35 1.09
C HIS A 186 -13.93 -8.59 0.54
N GLY A 187 -12.58 -8.58 0.54
CA GLY A 187 -11.78 -9.68 -0.01
C GLY A 187 -11.91 -11.00 0.74
N ALA A 188 -12.29 -10.98 2.03
CA ALA A 188 -12.57 -12.16 2.85
C ALA A 188 -14.04 -12.60 2.82
N SER A 189 -14.91 -11.92 2.07
CA SER A 189 -16.34 -12.19 2.00
C SER A 189 -16.73 -13.02 0.78
N ASP A 190 -17.97 -13.54 0.78
CA ASP A 190 -18.56 -14.23 -0.38
C ASP A 190 -18.67 -13.33 -1.62
N ARG A 191 -18.50 -12.00 -1.44
CA ARG A 191 -18.53 -11.00 -2.51
C ARG A 191 -17.11 -10.61 -3.01
N ALA A 192 -16.06 -11.32 -2.63
CA ALA A 192 -14.67 -11.00 -2.97
C ALA A 192 -14.37 -10.88 -4.48
N GLY A 193 -15.18 -11.55 -5.34
CA GLY A 193 -15.08 -11.45 -6.80
C GLY A 193 -16.04 -10.45 -7.44
N LYS A 194 -16.77 -9.67 -6.63
CA LYS A 194 -17.75 -8.67 -7.06
C LYS A 194 -17.20 -7.25 -6.95
N PRO A 195 -17.88 -6.23 -7.46
CA PRO A 195 -17.41 -4.85 -7.36
C PRO A 195 -17.17 -4.40 -5.91
N PHE A 196 -16.07 -3.70 -5.68
CA PHE A 196 -15.82 -2.90 -4.48
C PHE A 196 -15.75 -1.44 -4.88
N VAL A 197 -16.76 -0.67 -4.51
CA VAL A 197 -16.85 0.75 -4.84
C VAL A 197 -16.61 1.58 -3.59
N ALA A 198 -15.56 2.41 -3.60
CA ALA A 198 -15.24 3.31 -2.50
C ALA A 198 -15.69 4.73 -2.83
N VAL A 199 -16.30 5.39 -1.85
CA VAL A 199 -16.76 6.78 -1.93
C VAL A 199 -16.32 7.50 -0.67
N ASN A 200 -15.59 8.61 -0.80
CA ASN A 200 -15.33 9.50 0.31
C ASN A 200 -16.44 10.59 0.34
N CYS A 201 -17.29 10.55 1.37
CA CYS A 201 -18.42 11.46 1.53
C CYS A 201 -17.99 12.90 1.78
N GLY A 202 -16.84 13.12 2.43
CA GLY A 202 -16.31 14.45 2.71
C GLY A 202 -15.70 15.15 1.49
N ALA A 203 -15.31 14.37 0.47
CA ALA A 203 -14.74 14.92 -0.77
C ALA A 203 -15.80 15.28 -1.82
N LEU A 204 -17.08 14.96 -1.59
CA LEU A 204 -18.15 15.21 -2.55
C LEU A 204 -18.70 16.65 -2.42
N PRO A 205 -18.82 17.40 -3.53
CA PRO A 205 -19.54 18.67 -3.49
C PRO A 205 -20.99 18.50 -3.06
N ALA A 206 -21.48 19.28 -2.12
CA ALA A 206 -22.81 19.13 -1.52
C ALA A 206 -23.97 19.05 -2.55
N ASN A 207 -23.86 19.82 -3.63
CA ASN A 207 -24.84 19.85 -4.71
C ASN A 207 -24.79 18.62 -5.68
N LEU A 208 -23.75 17.79 -5.60
CA LEU A 208 -23.56 16.63 -6.47
C LEU A 208 -23.64 15.28 -5.73
N VAL A 209 -23.61 15.31 -4.40
CA VAL A 209 -23.63 14.09 -3.53
C VAL A 209 -24.74 13.15 -3.94
N GLU A 210 -25.95 13.67 -4.10
CA GLU A 210 -27.14 12.87 -4.45
C GLU A 210 -26.98 12.18 -5.81
N SER A 211 -26.61 12.96 -6.81
CA SER A 211 -26.41 12.45 -8.17
C SER A 211 -25.26 11.43 -8.25
N ILE A 212 -24.19 11.63 -7.49
CA ILE A 212 -23.03 10.71 -7.46
C ILE A 212 -23.43 9.40 -6.78
N LEU A 213 -24.10 9.45 -5.63
CA LEU A 213 -24.47 8.25 -4.88
C LEU A 213 -25.59 7.46 -5.55
N PHE A 214 -26.68 8.13 -5.90
CA PHE A 214 -27.93 7.48 -6.34
C PHE A 214 -28.13 7.51 -7.87
N GLY A 215 -27.34 8.33 -8.59
CA GLY A 215 -27.47 8.50 -10.03
C GLY A 215 -28.54 9.52 -10.43
N HIS A 216 -28.62 9.83 -11.70
CA HIS A 216 -29.64 10.72 -12.25
C HIS A 216 -30.09 10.32 -13.64
N GLU A 217 -31.34 10.67 -13.97
CA GLU A 217 -31.87 10.57 -15.32
C GLU A 217 -31.48 11.81 -16.14
N LYS A 218 -31.45 11.66 -17.48
CA LYS A 218 -31.19 12.76 -18.40
C LYS A 218 -32.18 13.91 -18.18
N GLY A 219 -31.68 15.14 -18.00
CA GLY A 219 -32.48 16.32 -17.76
C GLY A 219 -32.98 16.52 -16.32
N ALA A 220 -32.48 15.76 -15.36
CA ALA A 220 -32.87 15.85 -13.96
C ALA A 220 -32.54 17.20 -13.30
N PHE A 221 -31.48 17.87 -13.78
CA PHE A 221 -31.06 19.21 -13.33
C PHE A 221 -30.30 19.92 -14.46
N THR A 222 -30.00 21.22 -14.29
CA THR A 222 -29.21 22.00 -15.26
C THR A 222 -27.80 21.46 -15.32
N GLY A 223 -27.44 20.83 -16.47
CA GLY A 223 -26.17 20.13 -16.66
C GLY A 223 -26.25 18.61 -16.71
N ALA A 224 -27.41 17.99 -16.44
CA ALA A 224 -27.64 16.55 -16.61
C ALA A 224 -27.83 16.19 -18.10
N VAL A 225 -26.74 16.23 -18.86
CA VAL A 225 -26.76 15.97 -20.33
C VAL A 225 -27.07 14.50 -20.62
N ASP A 226 -26.49 13.61 -19.82
CA ASP A 226 -26.62 12.15 -19.94
C ASP A 226 -27.10 11.53 -18.62
N LYS A 227 -27.60 10.29 -18.73
CA LYS A 227 -27.99 9.48 -17.57
C LYS A 227 -26.76 8.91 -16.87
N THR A 228 -26.69 8.99 -15.54
CA THR A 228 -25.63 8.39 -14.72
C THR A 228 -26.18 7.35 -13.74
N LEU A 229 -25.52 6.19 -13.64
CA LEU A 229 -26.00 5.07 -12.83
C LEU A 229 -25.91 5.30 -11.31
N GLY A 230 -24.93 6.07 -10.84
CA GLY A 230 -24.65 6.28 -9.42
C GLY A 230 -23.87 5.12 -8.76
N LYS A 231 -23.21 5.45 -7.65
CA LYS A 231 -22.30 4.53 -6.95
C LYS A 231 -22.97 3.31 -6.35
N PHE A 232 -24.22 3.43 -5.93
CA PHE A 232 -25.00 2.29 -5.46
C PHE A 232 -25.21 1.24 -6.55
N ARG A 233 -25.52 1.64 -7.77
CA ARG A 233 -25.68 0.72 -8.89
C ARG A 233 -24.36 0.17 -9.42
N GLU A 234 -23.29 0.95 -9.34
CA GLU A 234 -21.94 0.45 -9.64
C GLU A 234 -21.51 -0.66 -8.67
N ALA A 235 -21.98 -0.59 -7.42
CA ALA A 235 -21.69 -1.56 -6.37
C ALA A 235 -22.66 -2.74 -6.33
N ASP A 236 -23.63 -2.82 -7.24
CA ASP A 236 -24.68 -3.84 -7.21
C ASP A 236 -24.12 -5.26 -7.27
N GLY A 237 -24.61 -6.14 -6.41
CA GLY A 237 -24.07 -7.48 -6.15
C GLY A 237 -22.77 -7.50 -5.35
N GLY A 238 -22.15 -6.34 -5.07
CA GLY A 238 -20.85 -6.17 -4.44
C GLY A 238 -20.87 -5.47 -3.07
N THR A 239 -19.90 -4.59 -2.84
CA THR A 239 -19.74 -3.83 -1.59
C THR A 239 -19.54 -2.35 -1.91
N LEU A 240 -20.29 -1.49 -1.25
CA LEU A 240 -20.10 -0.04 -1.23
C LEU A 240 -19.43 0.36 0.08
N PHE A 241 -18.27 0.97 -0.04
CA PHE A 241 -17.53 1.55 1.09
C PHE A 241 -17.77 3.05 1.13
N LEU A 242 -18.35 3.52 2.23
CA LEU A 242 -18.63 4.94 2.48
C LEU A 242 -17.64 5.47 3.51
N ASP A 243 -16.58 6.12 3.06
CA ASP A 243 -15.61 6.76 3.94
C ASP A 243 -16.12 8.14 4.37
N GLU A 244 -15.74 8.55 5.58
CA GLU A 244 -16.17 9.82 6.20
C GLU A 244 -17.70 9.98 6.21
N ILE A 245 -18.43 8.91 6.56
CA ILE A 245 -19.89 8.89 6.53
C ILE A 245 -20.53 10.01 7.40
N GLY A 246 -19.84 10.47 8.42
CA GLY A 246 -20.25 11.58 9.29
C GLY A 246 -20.30 12.94 8.59
N GLU A 247 -19.75 13.07 7.37
CA GLU A 247 -19.82 14.29 6.56
C GLU A 247 -21.04 14.31 5.62
N LEU A 248 -21.84 13.22 5.58
CA LEU A 248 -22.98 13.14 4.69
C LEU A 248 -24.10 14.11 5.15
N PRO A 249 -24.64 14.98 4.27
CA PRO A 249 -25.76 15.86 4.59
C PRO A 249 -27.01 15.13 5.10
N LEU A 250 -27.78 15.73 6.00
CA LEU A 250 -28.92 15.09 6.66
C LEU A 250 -30.00 14.59 5.69
N ASP A 251 -30.26 15.29 4.60
CA ASP A 251 -31.19 14.89 3.54
C ASP A 251 -30.69 13.65 2.81
N MET A 252 -29.37 13.50 2.62
CA MET A 252 -28.76 12.31 2.03
C MET A 252 -28.76 11.12 3.00
N GLN A 253 -28.66 11.39 4.30
CA GLN A 253 -28.79 10.35 5.32
C GLN A 253 -30.17 9.67 5.27
N VAL A 254 -31.23 10.42 4.98
CA VAL A 254 -32.61 9.86 4.80
C VAL A 254 -32.63 8.90 3.60
N LYS A 255 -32.03 9.26 2.48
CA LYS A 255 -32.00 8.41 1.28
C LYS A 255 -31.12 7.17 1.49
N LEU A 256 -30.00 7.34 2.18
CA LEU A 256 -29.15 6.22 2.56
C LEU A 256 -29.89 5.23 3.47
N LEU A 257 -30.66 5.73 4.44
CA LEU A 257 -31.46 4.87 5.32
C LEU A 257 -32.47 4.03 4.53
N ARG A 258 -33.16 4.62 3.55
CA ARG A 258 -34.08 3.89 2.66
C ARG A 258 -33.36 2.81 1.87
N ALA A 259 -32.20 3.14 1.28
CA ALA A 259 -31.39 2.16 0.56
C ALA A 259 -30.99 0.96 1.45
N LEU A 260 -30.69 1.21 2.73
CA LEU A 260 -30.33 0.17 3.72
C LEU A 260 -31.53 -0.66 4.21
N GLN A 261 -32.73 -0.09 4.22
CA GLN A 261 -33.94 -0.74 4.75
C GLN A 261 -34.71 -1.50 3.66
N GLU A 262 -34.89 -0.86 2.51
CA GLU A 262 -35.74 -1.32 1.43
C GLU A 262 -34.95 -2.07 0.33
N GLY A 263 -33.62 -1.86 0.26
CA GLY A 263 -32.81 -2.40 -0.83
C GLY A 263 -33.11 -1.72 -2.16
N GLU A 264 -33.58 -0.47 -2.12
CA GLU A 264 -33.99 0.29 -3.30
C GLU A 264 -33.42 1.72 -3.22
N ILE A 265 -33.12 2.30 -4.37
CA ILE A 265 -32.65 3.68 -4.50
C ILE A 265 -33.55 4.45 -5.49
N ASP A 266 -33.67 5.77 -5.25
CA ASP A 266 -34.37 6.70 -6.12
C ASP A 266 -33.37 7.57 -6.89
N PRO A 267 -33.10 7.33 -8.19
CA PRO A 267 -32.28 8.23 -9.01
C PRO A 267 -32.91 9.61 -9.12
N VAL A 268 -32.09 10.66 -9.17
CA VAL A 268 -32.58 12.05 -9.32
C VAL A 268 -33.35 12.20 -10.63
N GLY A 269 -34.58 12.67 -10.54
CA GLY A 269 -35.50 12.76 -11.69
C GLY A 269 -36.08 11.42 -12.15
N GLY A 270 -35.76 10.33 -11.46
CA GLY A 270 -36.33 9.00 -11.74
C GLY A 270 -37.78 8.90 -11.30
N LYS A 271 -38.59 8.13 -12.05
CA LYS A 271 -40.04 7.90 -11.76
C LYS A 271 -40.28 6.63 -10.97
N ARG A 272 -39.28 5.77 -10.83
CA ARG A 272 -39.42 4.45 -10.17
C ARG A 272 -38.19 4.12 -9.37
N PRO A 273 -38.31 3.53 -8.18
CA PRO A 273 -37.20 3.02 -7.42
C PRO A 273 -36.49 1.89 -8.17
N VAL A 274 -35.20 1.74 -7.92
CA VAL A 274 -34.34 0.72 -8.52
C VAL A 274 -33.84 -0.20 -7.41
N LYS A 275 -34.10 -1.50 -7.54
CA LYS A 275 -33.62 -2.52 -6.61
C LYS A 275 -32.11 -2.68 -6.71
N ILE A 276 -31.47 -2.86 -5.56
CA ILE A 276 -30.04 -3.07 -5.41
C ILE A 276 -29.77 -4.15 -4.36
N ASP A 277 -28.70 -4.91 -4.55
CA ASP A 277 -28.15 -5.83 -3.55
C ASP A 277 -26.70 -5.41 -3.21
N VAL A 278 -26.55 -4.50 -2.27
CA VAL A 278 -25.24 -3.90 -1.93
C VAL A 278 -24.94 -4.13 -0.45
N ARG A 279 -23.76 -4.72 -0.17
CA ARG A 279 -23.22 -4.75 1.19
C ARG A 279 -22.63 -3.39 1.54
N ILE A 280 -23.01 -2.83 2.68
CA ILE A 280 -22.47 -1.53 3.13
C ILE A 280 -21.36 -1.74 4.17
N VAL A 281 -20.24 -1.08 3.93
CA VAL A 281 -19.17 -0.86 4.91
C VAL A 281 -18.98 0.65 5.00
N SER A 282 -19.06 1.20 6.20
CA SER A 282 -18.91 2.65 6.44
C SER A 282 -17.73 2.93 7.35
N ALA A 283 -17.11 4.09 7.20
CA ALA A 283 -16.02 4.54 8.06
C ALA A 283 -16.19 6.00 8.48
N THR A 284 -15.69 6.33 9.66
CA THR A 284 -15.67 7.71 10.17
C THR A 284 -14.48 7.93 11.13
N ASN A 285 -13.97 9.14 11.16
CA ASN A 285 -12.98 9.61 12.13
C ASN A 285 -13.62 10.44 13.26
N ARG A 286 -14.92 10.73 13.17
CA ARG A 286 -15.68 11.43 14.21
C ARG A 286 -16.35 10.43 15.15
N ASP A 287 -16.76 10.88 16.33
CA ASP A 287 -17.65 10.14 17.23
C ASP A 287 -19.09 10.19 16.69
N PRO A 288 -19.65 9.10 16.13
CA PRO A 288 -21.00 9.14 15.58
C PRO A 288 -22.07 9.34 16.67
N ALA A 289 -21.82 8.87 17.90
CA ALA A 289 -22.76 9.08 19.01
C ALA A 289 -22.81 10.56 19.42
N GLN A 290 -21.67 11.25 19.38
CA GLN A 290 -21.67 12.70 19.59
C GLN A 290 -22.39 13.44 18.48
N GLN A 291 -22.18 13.07 17.21
CA GLN A 291 -22.87 13.68 16.08
C GLN A 291 -24.42 13.48 16.14
N VAL A 292 -24.88 12.35 16.67
CA VAL A 292 -26.31 12.14 16.93
C VAL A 292 -26.83 13.13 18.00
N ARG A 293 -26.11 13.30 19.10
CA ARG A 293 -26.47 14.29 20.16
C ARG A 293 -26.50 15.72 19.62
N ASP A 294 -25.58 16.06 18.73
CA ASP A 294 -25.47 17.39 18.12
C ASP A 294 -26.47 17.62 16.97
N GLY A 295 -27.28 16.59 16.62
CA GLY A 295 -28.25 16.65 15.52
C GLY A 295 -27.62 16.67 14.12
N ALA A 296 -26.31 16.42 14.01
CA ALA A 296 -25.59 16.35 12.74
C ALA A 296 -25.68 14.98 12.06
N PHE A 297 -26.06 13.94 12.81
CA PHE A 297 -26.28 12.60 12.32
C PHE A 297 -27.59 12.02 12.84
N ARG A 298 -28.34 11.35 11.98
CA ARG A 298 -29.63 10.76 12.36
C ARG A 298 -29.43 9.51 13.21
N GLU A 299 -30.18 9.41 14.29
CA GLU A 299 -30.14 8.27 15.21
C GLU A 299 -30.56 6.95 14.56
N ASP A 300 -31.61 6.98 13.72
CA ASP A 300 -32.11 5.81 13.00
C ASP A 300 -31.06 5.23 12.01
N LEU A 301 -30.37 6.09 11.31
CA LEU A 301 -29.26 5.70 10.42
C LEU A 301 -28.07 5.16 11.21
N PHE A 302 -27.72 5.80 12.34
CA PHE A 302 -26.64 5.33 13.20
C PHE A 302 -26.83 3.89 13.64
N TYR A 303 -27.99 3.54 14.19
CA TYR A 303 -28.26 2.15 14.60
C TYR A 303 -28.28 1.17 13.42
N ARG A 304 -28.65 1.62 12.23
CA ARG A 304 -28.66 0.76 11.04
C ARG A 304 -27.26 0.50 10.49
N LEU A 305 -26.33 1.43 10.62
CA LEU A 305 -24.93 1.28 10.21
C LEU A 305 -24.08 0.60 11.30
N ASN A 306 -24.34 0.89 12.57
CA ASN A 306 -23.55 0.41 13.71
C ASN A 306 -24.00 -0.98 14.20
N VAL A 307 -24.27 -1.89 13.27
CA VAL A 307 -24.62 -3.29 13.59
C VAL A 307 -23.38 -4.06 14.04
N PHE A 308 -22.25 -3.85 13.35
CA PHE A 308 -20.99 -4.46 13.71
C PHE A 308 -19.88 -3.40 13.74
N PRO A 309 -19.57 -2.85 14.90
CA PRO A 309 -18.49 -1.87 15.03
C PRO A 309 -17.10 -2.52 15.00
N ILE A 310 -16.17 -1.89 14.30
CA ILE A 310 -14.74 -2.19 14.32
C ILE A 310 -13.98 -0.91 14.62
N GLU A 311 -13.25 -0.88 15.73
CA GLU A 311 -12.40 0.25 16.07
C GLU A 311 -10.98 0.01 15.55
N ALA A 312 -10.53 0.89 14.65
CA ALA A 312 -9.18 0.85 14.10
C ALA A 312 -8.24 1.62 15.04
N PRO A 313 -7.23 0.95 15.65
CA PRO A 313 -6.36 1.57 16.64
C PRO A 313 -5.47 2.65 16.01
N SER A 314 -5.18 3.69 16.79
CA SER A 314 -4.20 4.70 16.41
C SER A 314 -2.79 4.09 16.35
N LEU A 315 -1.86 4.72 15.61
CA LEU A 315 -0.50 4.18 15.47
C LEU A 315 0.27 4.22 16.80
N ARG A 316 -0.01 5.22 17.66
CA ARG A 316 0.59 5.32 19.01
C ARG A 316 0.17 4.18 19.96
N ASP A 317 -1.00 3.55 19.71
CA ASP A 317 -1.49 2.41 20.49
C ASP A 317 -0.97 1.07 19.97
N ARG A 318 -0.22 1.07 18.85
CA ARG A 318 0.40 -0.11 18.22
C ARG A 318 1.81 0.18 17.73
N ARG A 319 2.63 0.83 18.56
CA ARG A 319 4.01 1.22 18.22
C ARG A 319 4.89 0.03 17.83
N GLU A 320 4.56 -1.16 18.31
CA GLU A 320 5.21 -2.43 17.95
C GLU A 320 5.04 -2.81 16.46
N ASP A 321 4.03 -2.26 15.77
CA ASP A 321 3.82 -2.47 14.34
C ASP A 321 4.66 -1.52 13.46
N ILE A 322 5.23 -0.45 14.01
CA ILE A 322 5.99 0.56 13.26
C ILE A 322 7.16 -0.03 12.47
N PRO A 323 7.99 -0.93 13.04
CA PRO A 323 9.08 -1.52 12.28
C PRO A 323 8.62 -2.27 11.03
N ALA A 324 7.56 -3.09 11.17
CA ALA A 324 7.01 -3.86 10.06
C ALA A 324 6.39 -2.95 8.98
N LEU A 325 5.74 -1.85 9.39
CA LEU A 325 5.21 -0.84 8.47
C LEU A 325 6.33 -0.10 7.72
N VAL A 326 7.38 0.29 8.41
CA VAL A 326 8.54 0.96 7.81
C VAL A 326 9.24 0.04 6.79
N ASP A 327 9.50 -1.22 7.16
CA ASP A 327 10.08 -2.21 6.24
C ASP A 327 9.21 -2.42 5.00
N HIS A 328 7.87 -2.48 5.20
CA HIS A 328 6.91 -2.58 4.10
C HIS A 328 6.98 -1.37 3.15
N PHE A 329 7.04 -0.15 3.70
CA PHE A 329 7.13 1.07 2.89
C PHE A 329 8.47 1.18 2.18
N ILE A 330 9.59 0.85 2.84
CA ILE A 330 10.90 0.81 2.20
C ILE A 330 10.92 -0.16 1.02
N ALA A 331 10.39 -1.37 1.20
CA ALA A 331 10.34 -2.35 0.11
C ALA A 331 9.49 -1.86 -1.08
N ARG A 332 8.35 -1.20 -0.80
CA ARG A 332 7.47 -0.65 -1.82
C ARG A 332 8.12 0.51 -2.56
N PHE A 333 8.63 1.50 -1.85
CA PHE A 333 9.20 2.69 -2.47
C PHE A 333 10.54 2.43 -3.16
N ASN A 334 11.33 1.47 -2.69
CA ASN A 334 12.50 0.99 -3.44
C ASN A 334 12.11 0.47 -4.83
N ALA A 335 10.99 -0.24 -4.92
CA ALA A 335 10.49 -0.76 -6.20
C ALA A 335 9.91 0.34 -7.10
N GLU A 336 9.25 1.35 -6.52
CA GLU A 336 8.63 2.46 -7.24
C GLU A 336 9.69 3.47 -7.73
N GLU A 337 10.68 3.82 -6.90
CA GLU A 337 11.68 4.86 -7.16
C GLU A 337 13.04 4.31 -7.68
N GLY A 338 13.17 2.98 -7.80
CA GLY A 338 14.43 2.35 -8.23
C GLY A 338 15.58 2.52 -7.23
N LYS A 339 15.28 2.85 -5.96
CA LYS A 339 16.25 3.00 -4.88
C LYS A 339 16.63 1.63 -4.28
N ARG A 340 17.70 1.60 -3.47
CA ARG A 340 18.20 0.39 -2.81
C ARG A 340 18.46 0.62 -1.32
N ILE A 341 17.49 1.21 -0.63
CA ILE A 341 17.55 1.41 0.82
C ILE A 341 17.43 0.05 1.49
N ALA A 342 18.40 -0.30 2.33
CA ALA A 342 18.43 -1.60 3.02
C ALA A 342 17.55 -1.64 4.28
N GLY A 343 17.26 -0.47 4.88
CA GLY A 343 16.46 -0.35 6.10
C GLY A 343 16.65 0.99 6.80
N CYS A 344 16.25 1.05 8.07
CA CYS A 344 16.52 2.17 8.96
C CYS A 344 17.67 1.86 9.92
N ALA A 345 18.46 2.87 10.28
CA ALA A 345 19.41 2.77 11.39
C ALA A 345 18.65 2.50 12.72
N PRO A 346 19.24 1.80 13.70
CA PRO A 346 18.56 1.48 14.96
C PRO A 346 18.05 2.72 15.72
N GLU A 347 18.83 3.79 15.74
CA GLU A 347 18.44 5.08 16.34
C GLU A 347 17.27 5.74 15.61
N THR A 348 17.24 5.64 14.28
CA THR A 348 16.11 6.11 13.48
C THR A 348 14.84 5.33 13.82
N MET A 349 14.93 4.01 13.90
CA MET A 349 13.81 3.16 14.26
C MET A 349 13.26 3.48 15.66
N ALA A 350 14.16 3.66 16.65
CA ALA A 350 13.77 4.06 18.01
C ALA A 350 13.06 5.43 18.02
N MET A 351 13.57 6.40 17.26
CA MET A 351 12.94 7.71 17.09
C MET A 351 11.52 7.58 16.48
N LEU A 352 11.37 6.81 15.39
CA LEU A 352 10.07 6.59 14.74
C LEU A 352 9.06 5.90 15.67
N GLN A 353 9.50 4.95 16.50
CA GLN A 353 8.66 4.28 17.49
C GLN A 353 8.25 5.19 18.66
N SER A 354 9.06 6.17 19.02
CA SER A 354 8.76 7.10 20.11
C SER A 354 7.80 8.21 19.73
N PHE A 355 7.68 8.52 18.44
CA PHE A 355 6.82 9.61 17.95
C PHE A 355 5.34 9.24 18.01
N ASP A 356 4.45 10.22 18.26
CA ASP A 356 3.02 9.98 18.50
C ASP A 356 2.16 9.84 17.23
N TRP A 357 2.70 10.22 16.08
CA TRP A 357 2.05 10.08 14.76
C TRP A 357 0.60 10.60 14.70
N PRO A 358 0.34 11.90 14.89
CA PRO A 358 -1.03 12.44 14.85
C PRO A 358 -1.75 12.18 13.51
N GLY A 359 -1.02 12.02 12.40
CA GLY A 359 -1.54 11.59 11.10
C GLY A 359 -1.43 10.09 10.84
N ASN A 360 -1.12 9.31 11.89
CA ASN A 360 -1.07 7.85 11.88
C ASN A 360 -0.22 7.25 10.75
N VAL A 361 -0.66 6.14 10.15
CA VAL A 361 0.06 5.41 9.09
C VAL A 361 0.27 6.28 7.86
N ARG A 362 -0.68 7.16 7.50
CA ARG A 362 -0.52 8.07 6.36
C ARG A 362 0.65 9.05 6.56
N GLN A 363 0.83 9.56 7.79
CA GLN A 363 1.97 10.42 8.11
C GLN A 363 3.29 9.65 8.09
N LEU A 364 3.31 8.43 8.65
CA LEU A 364 4.48 7.55 8.62
C LEU A 364 4.87 7.21 7.17
N GLU A 365 3.92 6.82 6.35
CA GLU A 365 4.12 6.52 4.92
C GLU A 365 4.76 7.71 4.18
N ASN A 366 4.20 8.91 4.35
CA ASN A 366 4.73 10.13 3.73
C ASN A 366 6.13 10.48 4.25
N ALA A 367 6.41 10.28 5.54
CA ALA A 367 7.72 10.53 6.13
C ALA A 367 8.77 9.57 5.57
N VAL A 368 8.46 8.28 5.49
CA VAL A 368 9.36 7.25 4.91
C VAL A 368 9.58 7.50 3.42
N PHE A 369 8.52 7.84 2.67
CA PHE A 369 8.66 8.19 1.25
C PHE A 369 9.64 9.35 1.04
N ARG A 370 9.44 10.45 1.79
CA ARG A 370 10.33 11.62 1.71
C ARG A 370 11.77 11.26 2.07
N ALA A 371 11.96 10.49 3.13
CA ALA A 371 13.27 10.04 3.56
C ALA A 371 13.97 9.21 2.47
N ILE A 372 13.26 8.29 1.81
CA ILE A 372 13.81 7.47 0.72
C ILE A 372 14.20 8.32 -0.50
N VAL A 373 13.35 9.27 -0.89
CA VAL A 373 13.63 10.16 -2.03
C VAL A 373 14.91 10.97 -1.79
N LEU A 374 15.12 11.47 -0.57
CA LEU A 374 16.25 12.33 -0.18
C LEU A 374 17.48 11.55 0.27
N ALA A 375 17.36 10.26 0.61
CA ALA A 375 18.49 9.49 1.13
C ALA A 375 19.56 9.21 0.08
N ASP A 376 20.81 9.46 0.45
CA ASP A 376 22.03 9.12 -0.30
C ASP A 376 22.71 7.87 0.24
N ALA A 377 22.36 7.42 1.46
CA ALA A 377 22.94 6.28 2.16
C ALA A 377 22.03 5.03 2.05
N PRO A 378 22.59 3.82 2.20
CA PRO A 378 21.81 2.58 2.16
C PRO A 378 20.89 2.37 3.37
N PHE A 379 21.07 3.12 4.46
CA PHE A 379 20.22 3.08 5.65
C PHE A 379 19.70 4.48 5.95
N LEU A 380 18.39 4.60 6.19
CA LEU A 380 17.75 5.85 6.60
C LEU A 380 18.24 6.27 7.98
N GLN A 381 18.67 7.52 8.09
CA GLN A 381 19.24 8.13 9.28
C GLN A 381 18.23 9.10 9.94
N PRO A 382 18.42 9.51 11.22
CA PRO A 382 17.52 10.47 11.86
C PRO A 382 17.37 11.80 11.12
N HIS A 383 18.42 12.26 10.44
CA HIS A 383 18.41 13.51 9.68
C HIS A 383 17.56 13.44 8.40
N ASP A 384 17.24 12.24 7.88
CA ASP A 384 16.31 12.06 6.76
C ASP A 384 14.84 12.32 7.18
N PHE A 385 14.59 12.48 8.49
CA PHE A 385 13.28 12.76 9.07
C PHE A 385 13.25 14.11 9.81
N PRO A 386 13.48 15.25 9.15
CA PRO A 386 13.64 16.54 9.81
C PRO A 386 12.41 16.97 10.61
N ALA A 387 11.21 16.62 10.15
CA ALA A 387 9.95 16.95 10.83
C ALA A 387 9.75 16.21 12.17
N ILE A 388 10.53 15.15 12.43
CA ILE A 388 10.43 14.30 13.62
C ILE A 388 11.64 14.49 14.52
N SER A 389 12.84 14.56 13.93
CA SER A 389 14.10 14.66 14.65
C SER A 389 14.31 16.02 15.33
N GLY A 390 13.54 17.05 14.94
CA GLY A 390 13.76 18.42 15.40
C GLY A 390 15.09 19.02 14.91
N VAL A 391 15.86 18.24 14.17
CA VAL A 391 17.08 18.70 13.50
C VAL A 391 16.65 19.49 12.28
N THR A 392 16.76 20.81 12.38
CA THR A 392 16.77 21.66 11.20
C THR A 392 17.91 21.14 10.34
N VAL A 393 17.60 20.51 9.20
CA VAL A 393 18.62 20.23 8.18
C VAL A 393 19.21 21.59 7.89
N PRO A 394 20.50 21.81 8.10
CA PRO A 394 21.14 23.03 7.58
C PRO A 394 20.90 22.92 6.07
N MET A 395 20.03 23.77 5.54
CA MET A 395 20.15 24.10 4.12
C MET A 395 21.62 24.43 3.94
N PRO A 396 22.32 23.87 2.92
CA PRO A 396 23.71 24.19 2.69
C PRO A 396 23.79 25.72 2.82
N ASP A 397 24.61 26.17 3.75
CA ASP A 397 24.77 27.58 4.07
C ASP A 397 24.90 28.30 2.73
N VAL A 398 23.88 29.08 2.41
CA VAL A 398 24.07 30.22 1.54
C VAL A 398 25.04 31.10 2.34
N VAL A 399 26.32 30.93 2.11
CA VAL A 399 27.36 31.76 2.66
C VAL A 399 26.90 33.20 2.46
N PRO A 400 26.70 33.99 3.52
CA PRO A 400 26.41 35.39 3.32
C PRO A 400 27.63 35.99 2.63
N VAL A 401 27.49 36.24 1.34
CA VAL A 401 28.51 36.96 0.59
C VAL A 401 28.62 38.34 1.28
N ALA A 402 29.71 38.47 2.02
CA ALA A 402 30.12 39.76 2.57
C ALA A 402 30.09 40.79 1.45
N THR A 403 29.37 41.86 1.65
CA THR A 403 29.35 43.05 0.81
C THR A 403 30.78 43.57 0.66
N VAL A 404 31.42 43.22 -0.43
CA VAL A 404 32.59 43.94 -0.91
C VAL A 404 32.12 44.79 -2.08
N SER A 405 32.03 46.09 -1.82
CA SER A 405 31.85 47.11 -2.87
C SER A 405 33.11 47.17 -3.70
N THR A 406 33.07 46.75 -4.96
CA THR A 406 33.94 47.29 -6.01
C THR A 406 33.24 47.17 -7.37
N HIS A 407 33.30 48.24 -8.10
CA HIS A 407 32.80 48.40 -9.46
C HIS A 407 33.42 47.40 -10.45
N SER A 408 32.64 46.84 -11.36
CA SER A 408 32.80 46.91 -12.81
C SER A 408 32.06 45.82 -13.55
N ASP A 409 31.27 46.28 -14.55
CA ASP A 409 30.95 45.68 -15.85
C ASP A 409 30.27 44.32 -15.99
N HIS A 410 29.01 44.43 -16.48
CA HIS A 410 28.26 43.57 -17.41
C HIS A 410 28.40 42.05 -17.26
N ALA A 411 27.41 41.47 -16.54
CA ALA A 411 26.77 40.19 -16.86
C ALA A 411 25.29 40.28 -16.54
N PRO A 412 24.36 39.67 -17.32
CA PRO A 412 22.92 39.80 -17.13
C PRO A 412 22.47 39.16 -15.83
N GLN A 413 21.79 39.94 -14.98
CA GLN A 413 21.19 39.46 -13.72
C GLN A 413 19.91 38.65 -14.03
N PRO A 414 19.76 37.41 -13.55
CA PRO A 414 18.53 36.64 -13.68
C PRO A 414 17.73 36.74 -12.38
N ASP A 415 17.08 37.83 -12.08
CA ASP A 415 16.05 37.87 -11.02
C ASP A 415 15.31 39.23 -11.04
N GLN A 416 14.48 39.45 -12.05
CA GLN A 416 13.37 40.39 -11.87
C GLN A 416 12.13 39.58 -11.51
N PRO A 417 11.59 39.75 -10.29
CA PRO A 417 10.33 39.05 -9.93
C PRO A 417 9.21 39.57 -10.83
N ILE A 418 8.42 38.65 -11.40
CA ILE A 418 7.25 38.97 -12.21
C ILE A 418 6.31 39.82 -11.35
N ARG A 419 6.06 41.07 -11.76
CA ARG A 419 5.20 41.97 -11.03
C ARG A 419 3.73 41.59 -11.25
N ILE A 420 3.06 41.22 -10.17
CA ILE A 420 1.63 40.87 -10.16
C ILE A 420 0.75 42.13 -10.02
N LEU A 421 1.30 43.19 -9.46
CA LEU A 421 0.61 44.47 -9.25
C LEU A 421 1.13 45.53 -10.22
N ASP A 422 0.25 46.42 -10.66
CA ASP A 422 0.58 47.62 -11.40
C ASP A 422 1.20 48.74 -10.51
N ASP A 423 1.68 49.81 -11.08
CA ASP A 423 2.29 50.93 -10.36
C ASP A 423 1.30 51.67 -9.42
N ARG A 424 0.00 51.38 -9.48
CA ARG A 424 -1.07 51.91 -8.65
C ARG A 424 -1.51 50.91 -7.56
N GLY A 425 -0.88 49.74 -7.46
CA GLY A 425 -1.18 48.69 -6.48
C GLY A 425 -2.41 47.83 -6.81
N HIS A 426 -2.93 47.85 -8.04
CA HIS A 426 -4.00 46.99 -8.51
C HIS A 426 -3.43 45.73 -9.18
N LEU A 427 -4.21 44.62 -9.15
CA LEU A 427 -3.84 43.39 -9.88
C LEU A 427 -3.80 43.69 -11.38
N ARG A 428 -2.70 43.32 -12.01
CA ARG A 428 -2.57 43.30 -13.48
C ARG A 428 -3.46 42.22 -14.07
N THR A 429 -3.78 42.35 -15.36
CA THR A 429 -4.57 41.33 -16.04
C THR A 429 -3.82 39.99 -16.14
N LEU A 430 -4.55 38.90 -16.16
CA LEU A 430 -3.96 37.55 -16.28
C LEU A 430 -3.12 37.42 -17.56
N GLU A 431 -3.53 38.09 -18.62
CA GLU A 431 -2.86 38.09 -19.92
C GLU A 431 -1.50 38.81 -19.88
N GLU A 432 -1.40 39.91 -19.17
CA GLU A 432 -0.14 40.64 -18.95
C GLU A 432 0.84 39.85 -18.08
N ILE A 433 0.35 39.20 -17.01
CA ILE A 433 1.17 38.37 -16.13
C ILE A 433 1.65 37.13 -16.88
N GLU A 434 0.78 36.52 -17.66
CA GLU A 434 1.10 35.34 -18.47
C GLU A 434 2.15 35.66 -19.53
N ARG A 435 2.06 36.81 -20.15
CA ARG A 435 3.05 37.30 -21.14
C ARG A 435 4.43 37.43 -20.51
N ASP A 436 4.54 38.12 -19.36
CA ASP A 436 5.80 38.30 -18.66
C ASP A 436 6.37 36.96 -18.19
N LEU A 437 5.52 36.02 -17.75
CA LEU A 437 5.91 34.68 -17.35
C LEU A 437 6.47 33.87 -18.51
N ILE A 438 5.83 33.92 -19.70
CA ILE A 438 6.31 33.21 -20.90
C ILE A 438 7.61 33.84 -21.39
N GLN A 439 7.71 35.18 -21.42
CA GLN A 439 8.92 35.87 -21.79
C GLN A 439 10.09 35.51 -20.89
N HIS A 440 9.90 35.57 -19.59
CA HIS A 440 10.93 35.18 -18.63
C HIS A 440 11.35 33.71 -18.76
N ALA A 441 10.39 32.81 -19.05
CA ALA A 441 10.69 31.40 -19.29
C ALA A 441 11.51 31.20 -20.59
N ILE A 442 11.27 31.99 -21.65
CA ILE A 442 12.06 31.96 -22.88
C ILE A 442 13.51 32.36 -22.59
N GLU A 443 13.72 33.40 -21.79
CA GLU A 443 15.05 33.88 -21.39
C GLU A 443 15.79 32.84 -20.52
N VAL A 444 15.13 32.32 -19.46
CA VAL A 444 15.73 31.36 -18.50
C VAL A 444 16.08 30.03 -19.16
N TYR A 445 15.25 29.56 -20.09
CA TYR A 445 15.45 28.25 -20.74
C TYR A 445 15.99 28.38 -22.17
N ALA A 446 16.59 29.53 -22.53
CA ALA A 446 17.24 29.77 -23.82
C ALA A 446 16.39 29.24 -25.02
N GLY A 447 15.11 29.55 -25.03
CA GLY A 447 14.20 29.18 -26.12
C GLY A 447 13.82 27.67 -26.20
N HIS A 448 14.22 26.83 -25.27
CA HIS A 448 13.89 25.40 -25.31
C HIS A 448 12.41 25.12 -25.02
N MET A 449 11.56 25.27 -26.04
CA MET A 449 10.10 25.21 -26.00
C MET A 449 9.54 23.93 -25.32
N SER A 450 10.27 22.81 -25.41
CA SER A 450 9.87 21.55 -24.77
C SER A 450 9.97 21.60 -23.25
N GLU A 451 11.04 22.22 -22.75
CA GLU A 451 11.30 22.40 -21.33
C GLU A 451 10.36 23.47 -20.76
N ILE A 452 10.19 24.60 -21.47
CA ILE A 452 9.25 25.67 -21.09
C ILE A 452 7.83 25.13 -20.94
N ALA A 453 7.33 24.36 -21.93
CA ALA A 453 5.99 23.77 -21.88
C ALA A 453 5.82 22.83 -20.66
N ARG A 454 6.84 22.02 -20.37
CA ARG A 454 6.86 21.12 -19.23
C ARG A 454 6.81 21.90 -17.90
N ARG A 455 7.61 22.95 -17.76
CA ARG A 455 7.70 23.78 -16.54
C ARG A 455 6.45 24.61 -16.29
N LEU A 456 5.85 25.14 -17.33
CA LEU A 456 4.60 25.89 -17.25
C LEU A 456 3.35 24.99 -17.15
N GLY A 457 3.50 23.66 -17.25
CA GLY A 457 2.39 22.72 -17.15
C GLY A 457 1.39 22.79 -18.32
N ILE A 458 1.82 23.28 -19.51
CA ILE A 458 0.96 23.42 -20.69
C ILE A 458 1.47 22.59 -21.86
N GLY A 459 0.57 22.25 -22.80
CA GLY A 459 0.94 21.53 -24.02
C GLY A 459 1.82 22.40 -24.95
N ARG A 460 2.77 21.76 -25.67
CA ARG A 460 3.66 22.46 -26.61
C ARG A 460 2.88 23.27 -27.63
N SER A 461 1.81 22.72 -28.20
CA SER A 461 0.95 23.42 -29.16
C SER A 461 0.29 24.66 -28.57
N THR A 462 -0.11 24.61 -27.31
CA THR A 462 -0.69 25.72 -26.54
C THR A 462 0.37 26.81 -26.32
N LEU A 463 1.60 26.43 -25.96
CA LEU A 463 2.70 27.37 -25.77
C LEU A 463 3.05 28.09 -27.06
N TYR A 464 3.20 27.37 -28.19
CA TYR A 464 3.46 27.99 -29.48
C TYR A 464 2.37 28.96 -29.91
N ARG A 465 1.10 28.61 -29.68
CA ARG A 465 -0.03 29.51 -29.96
C ARG A 465 0.04 30.78 -29.11
N LYS A 466 0.33 30.67 -27.81
CA LYS A 466 0.44 31.82 -26.89
C LYS A 466 1.62 32.72 -27.23
N VAL A 467 2.78 32.17 -27.55
CA VAL A 467 3.96 32.91 -27.99
C VAL A 467 3.62 33.74 -29.25
N ARG A 468 2.85 33.18 -30.19
CA ARG A 468 2.41 33.86 -31.40
C ARG A 468 1.35 34.93 -31.13
N GLU A 469 0.32 34.63 -30.33
CA GLU A 469 -0.75 35.57 -29.94
C GLU A 469 -0.19 36.78 -29.19
N GLN A 470 0.87 36.59 -28.39
CA GLN A 470 1.49 37.64 -27.57
C GLN A 470 2.70 38.34 -28.25
N GLY A 471 3.02 37.97 -29.49
CA GLY A 471 4.09 38.61 -30.28
C GLY A 471 5.52 38.37 -29.77
N LEU A 472 5.79 37.25 -29.09
CA LEU A 472 7.08 36.90 -28.52
C LEU A 472 7.97 36.05 -29.47
N GLU A 473 7.64 35.96 -30.77
CA GLU A 473 8.36 35.15 -31.75
C GLU A 473 9.78 35.67 -32.05
N GLU A 474 10.01 36.98 -31.95
CA GLU A 474 11.34 37.57 -32.19
C GLU A 474 12.31 37.21 -31.02
N GLN A 475 11.82 37.25 -29.81
CA GLN A 475 12.61 36.92 -28.62
C GLN A 475 12.98 35.40 -28.58
N LEU A 476 12.13 34.57 -29.15
CA LEU A 476 12.43 33.14 -29.31
C LEU A 476 13.58 32.92 -30.32
N LYS A 477 13.73 33.77 -31.32
CA LYS A 477 14.84 33.70 -32.32
C LYS A 477 16.16 34.24 -31.78
N GLU A 478 16.10 35.16 -30.83
CA GLU A 478 17.31 35.74 -30.19
C GLU A 478 17.86 34.87 -29.08
N ALA A 479 17.01 34.01 -28.46
CA ALA A 479 17.39 33.15 -27.33
C ALA A 479 17.88 31.74 -27.74
N GLY A 480 17.73 31.32 -29.00
CA GLY A 480 18.15 30.02 -29.53
C GLY A 480 19.10 30.14 -30.68
#